data_65c03f8900bcb9c6d4d77a91cb8f1f53
#
_entry.id   65c03f8900bcb9c6d4d77a91cb8f1f53
#
_cell.length_a   1.000
_cell.length_b   1.000
_cell.length_c   1.000
_cell.angle_alpha   90.00
_cell.angle_beta   90.00
_cell.angle_gamma   90.00
#
_symmetry.space_group_name_H-M   'P 1'
#
loop_
_entity.id
_entity.type
_entity.pdbx_description
1 polymer ?
#
loop_
_entity_poly.entity_id
_entity_poly.type
_entity_poly.pdbx_seq_one_letter_code
_entity_poly.pdbx_strand_id
1 'polypeptide(L)'
;PEYVQAVRALCDEKDLVLIVDEVQTGVGRTGTFLCCEHYNLQPDVVTLAKGLGGGLPIGAVLMNEKVAAGMGPSSHGSTFGGNPVVCAGANVVVDRMDASFLANVNERAVQLRAGLEKLPRVRSLSGIGLMVGIEFLEGIKAVDVLAACREKGLLVLTAKTRLRLLPPLTLTAHDVEMALDILGSVLAEMDPSKTEEQA
;
A
#
# COMPACT_ATOMS: atom_id res chain seq x y z
N PRO A 1 -3.70 -15.06 -7.21
CA PRO A 1 -4.35 -14.94 -8.53
C PRO A 1 -5.68 -15.68 -8.58
N GLU A 2 -5.72 -16.99 -8.25
CA GLU A 2 -6.91 -17.84 -8.41
C GLU A 2 -8.13 -17.34 -7.63
N TYR A 3 -7.94 -16.89 -6.38
CA TYR A 3 -9.01 -16.30 -5.57
C TYR A 3 -9.67 -15.10 -6.26
N VAL A 4 -8.86 -14.19 -6.80
CA VAL A 4 -9.35 -12.97 -7.45
C VAL A 4 -10.17 -13.30 -8.70
N GLN A 5 -9.70 -14.25 -9.51
CA GLN A 5 -10.42 -14.72 -10.69
C GLN A 5 -11.71 -15.48 -10.32
N ALA A 6 -11.68 -16.29 -9.26
CA ALA A 6 -12.86 -16.98 -8.77
C ALA A 6 -13.94 -16.01 -8.27
N VAL A 7 -13.53 -14.93 -7.58
CA VAL A 7 -14.47 -13.87 -7.15
C VAL A 7 -15.09 -13.16 -8.34
N ARG A 8 -14.31 -12.82 -9.38
CA ARG A 8 -14.85 -12.21 -10.61
C ARG A 8 -15.86 -13.13 -11.29
N ALA A 9 -15.50 -14.40 -11.48
CA ALA A 9 -16.39 -15.39 -12.09
C ALA A 9 -17.69 -15.58 -11.30
N LEU A 10 -17.62 -15.60 -9.97
CA LEU A 10 -18.81 -15.69 -9.12
C LEU A 10 -19.71 -14.44 -9.27
N CYS A 11 -19.10 -13.25 -9.33
CA CYS A 11 -19.86 -12.02 -9.53
C CYS A 11 -20.57 -12.03 -10.88
N ASP A 12 -19.91 -12.51 -11.93
CA ASP A 12 -20.50 -12.63 -13.27
C ASP A 12 -21.65 -13.64 -13.28
N GLU A 13 -21.46 -14.82 -12.67
CA GLU A 13 -22.51 -15.87 -12.57
C GLU A 13 -23.74 -15.38 -11.82
N LYS A 14 -23.57 -14.62 -10.76
CA LYS A 14 -24.66 -14.19 -9.88
C LYS A 14 -25.17 -12.78 -10.20
N ASP A 15 -24.71 -12.16 -11.28
CA ASP A 15 -25.01 -10.75 -11.64
C ASP A 15 -24.76 -9.76 -10.48
N LEU A 16 -23.63 -9.95 -9.78
CA LEU A 16 -23.21 -9.09 -8.68
C LEU A 16 -22.27 -7.99 -9.17
N VAL A 17 -22.31 -6.83 -8.51
CA VAL A 17 -21.36 -5.75 -8.72
C VAL A 17 -20.11 -6.03 -7.90
N LEU A 18 -18.97 -6.13 -8.57
CA LEU A 18 -17.67 -6.28 -7.91
C LEU A 18 -17.06 -4.89 -7.64
N ILE A 19 -16.94 -4.54 -6.37
CA ILE A 19 -16.29 -3.32 -5.92
C ILE A 19 -14.90 -3.67 -5.38
N VAL A 20 -13.85 -3.04 -5.92
CA VAL A 20 -12.47 -3.17 -5.44
C VAL A 20 -12.05 -1.88 -4.73
N ASP A 21 -11.72 -1.99 -3.46
CA ASP A 21 -11.21 -0.88 -2.67
C ASP A 21 -9.70 -0.71 -2.89
N GLU A 22 -9.35 0.27 -3.70
CA GLU A 22 -7.96 0.67 -4.01
C GLU A 22 -7.52 1.92 -3.23
N VAL A 23 -8.24 2.26 -2.17
CA VAL A 23 -7.93 3.45 -1.33
C VAL A 23 -6.51 3.39 -0.76
N GLN A 24 -5.96 2.21 -0.53
CA GLN A 24 -4.58 2.03 -0.05
C GLN A 24 -3.64 1.42 -1.09
N THR A 25 -4.14 0.56 -1.95
CA THR A 25 -3.36 -0.20 -2.91
C THR A 25 -3.17 0.51 -4.24
N GLY A 26 -4.05 1.43 -4.58
CA GLY A 26 -4.00 2.20 -5.81
C GLY A 26 -3.01 3.36 -5.79
N VAL A 27 -3.05 4.14 -6.84
CA VAL A 27 -2.22 5.34 -7.08
C VAL A 27 -0.73 5.00 -6.97
N GLY A 28 -0.29 3.96 -7.68
CA GLY A 28 1.12 3.58 -7.82
C GLY A 28 1.70 2.76 -6.66
N ARG A 29 0.98 2.58 -5.54
CA ARG A 29 1.50 1.93 -4.33
C ARG A 29 2.07 0.54 -4.57
N THR A 30 1.46 -0.22 -5.44
CA THR A 30 1.86 -1.61 -5.75
C THR A 30 2.72 -1.74 -7.00
N GLY A 31 3.08 -0.61 -7.65
CA GLY A 31 3.91 -0.59 -8.86
C GLY A 31 3.12 -0.50 -10.16
N THR A 32 1.79 -0.51 -10.09
CA THR A 32 0.83 -0.20 -11.15
C THR A 32 -0.09 0.92 -10.67
N PHE A 33 -0.83 1.60 -11.54
CA PHE A 33 -1.76 2.64 -11.11
C PHE A 33 -2.84 2.06 -10.19
N LEU A 34 -3.44 0.92 -10.56
CA LEU A 34 -4.36 0.14 -9.73
C LEU A 34 -3.76 -1.23 -9.42
N CYS A 35 -3.90 -1.72 -8.21
CA CYS A 35 -3.42 -3.05 -7.81
C CYS A 35 -4.13 -4.18 -8.57
N CYS A 36 -5.39 -4.00 -8.94
CA CYS A 36 -6.15 -4.98 -9.71
C CYS A 36 -5.53 -5.30 -11.09
N GLU A 37 -4.68 -4.41 -11.63
CA GLU A 37 -3.94 -4.63 -12.88
C GLU A 37 -2.97 -5.83 -12.77
N HIS A 38 -2.36 -6.07 -11.60
CA HIS A 38 -1.49 -7.24 -11.38
C HIS A 38 -2.20 -8.58 -11.62
N TYR A 39 -3.52 -8.58 -11.52
CA TYR A 39 -4.36 -9.76 -11.63
C TYR A 39 -5.16 -9.80 -12.94
N ASN A 40 -4.97 -8.82 -13.82
CA ASN A 40 -5.83 -8.60 -14.98
C ASN A 40 -7.33 -8.64 -14.59
N LEU A 41 -7.64 -8.05 -13.43
CA LEU A 41 -9.00 -7.97 -12.90
C LEU A 41 -9.67 -6.70 -13.39
N GLN A 42 -10.87 -6.83 -13.96
CA GLN A 42 -11.72 -5.71 -14.34
C GLN A 42 -12.90 -5.63 -13.36
N PRO A 43 -12.81 -4.81 -12.31
CA PRO A 43 -13.92 -4.60 -11.39
C PRO A 43 -15.00 -3.73 -12.02
N ASP A 44 -16.22 -3.82 -11.48
CA ASP A 44 -17.32 -2.93 -11.89
C ASP A 44 -17.16 -1.54 -11.27
N VAL A 45 -16.58 -1.49 -10.06
CA VAL A 45 -16.32 -0.25 -9.32
C VAL A 45 -14.94 -0.31 -8.66
N VAL A 46 -14.22 0.83 -8.72
CA VAL A 46 -12.96 1.04 -7.98
C VAL A 46 -13.10 2.28 -7.11
N THR A 47 -12.69 2.19 -5.84
CA THR A 47 -12.60 3.35 -4.96
C THR A 47 -11.16 3.78 -4.77
N LEU A 48 -10.90 5.09 -4.83
CA LEU A 48 -9.59 5.72 -4.65
C LEU A 48 -9.66 6.82 -3.60
N ALA A 49 -8.58 7.04 -2.86
CA ALA A 49 -8.39 8.15 -1.94
C ALA A 49 -6.90 8.30 -1.58
N LYS A 50 -6.58 8.75 -0.38
CA LYS A 50 -5.21 8.85 0.18
C LYS A 50 -4.21 9.48 -0.81
N GLY A 51 -3.38 8.65 -1.45
CA GLY A 51 -2.37 9.08 -2.42
C GLY A 51 -2.90 9.91 -3.57
N LEU A 52 -4.17 9.73 -3.95
CA LEU A 52 -4.81 10.46 -5.03
C LEU A 52 -4.73 11.98 -4.85
N GLY A 53 -4.88 12.47 -3.63
CA GLY A 53 -4.90 13.90 -3.34
C GLY A 53 -3.53 14.53 -3.14
N GLY A 54 -2.44 13.74 -3.05
CA GLY A 54 -1.11 14.27 -2.75
C GLY A 54 -1.03 15.02 -1.42
N GLY A 55 -1.87 14.67 -0.44
CA GLY A 55 -2.02 15.35 0.85
C GLY A 55 -3.33 16.15 0.99
N LEU A 56 -4.05 16.39 -0.11
CA LEU A 56 -5.37 17.01 -0.07
C LEU A 56 -6.49 15.98 0.11
N PRO A 57 -7.58 16.32 0.82
CA PRO A 57 -8.67 15.39 1.11
C PRO A 57 -9.56 15.19 -0.12
N ILE A 58 -9.41 14.04 -0.79
CA ILE A 58 -10.22 13.63 -1.94
C ILE A 58 -10.46 12.13 -1.91
N GLY A 59 -11.61 11.70 -2.38
CA GLY A 59 -11.92 10.35 -2.77
C GLY A 59 -12.54 10.35 -4.16
N ALA A 60 -12.35 9.25 -4.89
CA ALA A 60 -12.96 9.05 -6.20
C ALA A 60 -13.57 7.64 -6.27
N VAL A 61 -14.66 7.54 -6.99
CA VAL A 61 -15.30 6.27 -7.34
C VAL A 61 -15.36 6.22 -8.86
N LEU A 62 -14.67 5.22 -9.42
CA LEU A 62 -14.75 4.93 -10.84
C LEU A 62 -15.68 3.75 -11.03
N MET A 63 -16.52 3.81 -12.03
CA MET A 63 -17.48 2.73 -12.29
C MET A 63 -17.62 2.47 -13.79
N ASN A 64 -17.97 1.25 -14.15
CA ASN A 64 -18.27 0.89 -15.51
C ASN A 64 -19.69 1.38 -15.93
N GLU A 65 -19.99 1.27 -17.21
CA GLU A 65 -21.29 1.73 -17.76
C GLU A 65 -22.48 1.02 -17.14
N LYS A 66 -22.36 -0.28 -16.79
CA LYS A 66 -23.42 -1.06 -16.15
C LYS A 66 -23.84 -0.43 -14.81
N VAL A 67 -22.88 -0.09 -13.99
CA VAL A 67 -23.14 0.54 -12.68
C VAL A 67 -23.56 2.00 -12.85
N ALA A 68 -22.90 2.74 -13.74
CA ALA A 68 -23.23 4.15 -14.03
C ALA A 68 -24.67 4.34 -14.51
N ALA A 69 -25.22 3.40 -15.29
CA ALA A 69 -26.61 3.46 -15.75
C ALA A 69 -27.63 3.41 -14.60
N GLY A 70 -27.28 2.86 -13.44
CA GLY A 70 -28.11 2.87 -12.23
C GLY A 70 -28.00 4.16 -11.40
N MET A 71 -27.07 5.05 -11.73
CA MET A 71 -26.81 6.29 -11.01
C MET A 71 -27.47 7.46 -11.73
N GLY A 72 -28.38 8.15 -11.05
CA GLY A 72 -29.09 9.30 -11.59
C GLY A 72 -28.96 10.55 -10.72
N PRO A 73 -29.60 11.65 -11.13
CA PRO A 73 -29.66 12.84 -10.30
C PRO A 73 -30.17 12.52 -8.89
N SER A 74 -29.52 13.07 -7.87
CA SER A 74 -29.84 12.84 -6.45
C SER A 74 -29.56 11.44 -5.90
N SER A 75 -28.90 10.55 -6.64
CA SER A 75 -28.49 9.23 -6.12
C SER A 75 -27.43 9.33 -5.03
N HIS A 76 -26.61 10.37 -5.05
CA HIS A 76 -25.58 10.65 -4.05
C HIS A 76 -25.32 12.15 -3.96
N GLY A 77 -24.62 12.57 -2.91
CA GLY A 77 -24.19 13.95 -2.73
C GLY A 77 -22.98 14.05 -1.81
N SER A 78 -22.24 15.14 -1.98
CA SER A 78 -21.13 15.50 -1.10
C SER A 78 -20.99 17.00 -1.07
N THR A 79 -20.93 17.60 0.13
CA THR A 79 -20.75 19.06 0.28
C THR A 79 -19.44 19.55 -0.32
N PHE A 80 -18.36 18.81 -0.18
CA PHE A 80 -17.01 19.18 -0.65
C PHE A 80 -16.56 18.39 -1.87
N GLY A 81 -17.40 17.48 -2.38
CA GLY A 81 -17.09 16.67 -3.57
C GLY A 81 -16.91 17.55 -4.81
N GLY A 82 -15.92 17.23 -5.65
CA GLY A 82 -15.61 18.01 -6.85
C GLY A 82 -14.99 19.38 -6.58
N ASN A 83 -14.44 19.61 -5.38
CA ASN A 83 -13.75 20.87 -5.07
C ASN A 83 -12.62 21.12 -6.08
N PRO A 84 -12.62 22.26 -6.82
CA PRO A 84 -11.69 22.46 -7.93
C PRO A 84 -10.23 22.53 -7.51
N VAL A 85 -9.92 23.03 -6.32
CA VAL A 85 -8.53 23.07 -5.81
C VAL A 85 -8.00 21.67 -5.56
N VAL A 86 -8.81 20.84 -4.91
CA VAL A 86 -8.42 19.46 -4.59
C VAL A 86 -8.37 18.59 -5.85
N CYS A 87 -9.29 18.77 -6.79
CA CYS A 87 -9.27 18.10 -8.09
C CYS A 87 -8.02 18.48 -8.91
N ALA A 88 -7.64 19.77 -8.92
CA ALA A 88 -6.40 20.20 -9.56
C ALA A 88 -5.17 19.53 -8.96
N GLY A 89 -5.10 19.41 -7.62
CA GLY A 89 -4.05 18.66 -6.94
C GLY A 89 -4.03 17.18 -7.32
N ALA A 90 -5.21 16.54 -7.39
CA ALA A 90 -5.32 15.14 -7.80
C ALA A 90 -4.87 14.92 -9.26
N ASN A 91 -5.18 15.84 -10.17
CA ASN A 91 -4.71 15.78 -11.56
C ASN A 91 -3.17 15.78 -11.63
N VAL A 92 -2.50 16.63 -10.84
CA VAL A 92 -1.03 16.64 -10.77
C VAL A 92 -0.47 15.28 -10.32
N VAL A 93 -1.15 14.64 -9.36
CA VAL A 93 -0.73 13.28 -8.93
C VAL A 93 -0.91 12.27 -10.05
N VAL A 94 -2.08 12.27 -10.70
CA VAL A 94 -2.39 11.33 -11.80
C VAL A 94 -1.41 11.52 -12.98
N ASP A 95 -1.15 12.76 -13.37
CA ASP A 95 -0.22 13.08 -14.47
C ASP A 95 1.22 12.64 -14.18
N ARG A 96 1.61 12.55 -12.89
CA ARG A 96 2.93 12.06 -12.48
C ARG A 96 3.03 10.54 -12.41
N MET A 97 1.93 9.81 -12.46
CA MET A 97 1.93 8.34 -12.43
C MET A 97 2.26 7.76 -13.81
N ASP A 98 3.25 8.32 -14.50
CA ASP A 98 3.73 7.83 -15.79
C ASP A 98 4.59 6.55 -15.66
N ALA A 99 4.95 5.98 -16.80
CA ALA A 99 5.73 4.76 -16.85
C ALA A 99 7.09 4.89 -16.15
N SER A 100 7.73 6.06 -16.21
CA SER A 100 9.04 6.30 -15.60
C SER A 100 8.94 6.35 -14.06
N PHE A 101 7.90 6.98 -13.54
CA PHE A 101 7.65 7.03 -12.12
C PHE A 101 7.33 5.63 -11.56
N LEU A 102 6.43 4.88 -12.24
CA LEU A 102 6.10 3.52 -11.83
C LEU A 102 7.29 2.56 -11.96
N ALA A 103 8.19 2.77 -12.93
CA ALA A 103 9.45 2.02 -13.03
C ALA A 103 10.32 2.23 -11.78
N ASN A 104 10.50 3.48 -11.31
CA ASN A 104 11.23 3.74 -10.07
C ASN A 104 10.56 3.07 -8.86
N VAL A 105 9.24 3.13 -8.74
CA VAL A 105 8.50 2.44 -7.67
C VAL A 105 8.82 0.95 -7.66
N ASN A 106 8.80 0.30 -8.82
CA ASN A 106 9.09 -1.12 -8.98
C ASN A 106 10.55 -1.45 -8.64
N GLU A 107 11.50 -0.64 -9.11
CA GLU A 107 12.93 -0.82 -8.80
C GLU A 107 13.19 -0.69 -7.30
N ARG A 108 12.61 0.34 -6.65
CA ARG A 108 12.77 0.52 -5.20
C ARG A 108 12.07 -0.59 -4.41
N ALA A 109 10.95 -1.10 -4.88
CA ALA A 109 10.28 -2.25 -4.27
C ALA A 109 11.15 -3.52 -4.31
N VAL A 110 11.80 -3.78 -5.44
CA VAL A 110 12.75 -4.91 -5.59
C VAL A 110 13.95 -4.72 -4.66
N GLN A 111 14.57 -3.53 -4.67
CA GLN A 111 15.71 -3.20 -3.81
C GLN A 111 15.38 -3.37 -2.32
N LEU A 112 14.25 -2.80 -1.88
CA LEU A 112 13.79 -2.88 -0.51
C LEU A 112 13.56 -4.34 -0.08
N ARG A 113 12.82 -5.10 -0.88
CA ARG A 113 12.52 -6.51 -0.59
C ARG A 113 13.79 -7.34 -0.51
N ALA A 114 14.69 -7.22 -1.48
CA ALA A 114 15.96 -7.96 -1.49
C ALA A 114 16.87 -7.60 -0.31
N GLY A 115 16.81 -6.36 0.18
CA GLY A 115 17.50 -5.93 1.40
C GLY A 115 16.87 -6.52 2.65
N LEU A 116 15.55 -6.45 2.79
CA LEU A 116 14.81 -6.97 3.93
C LEU A 116 14.98 -8.48 4.11
N GLU A 117 15.02 -9.25 3.02
CA GLU A 117 15.24 -10.71 3.05
C GLU A 117 16.59 -11.11 3.64
N LYS A 118 17.57 -10.21 3.61
CA LYS A 118 18.93 -10.45 4.17
C LYS A 118 19.05 -10.03 5.63
N LEU A 119 18.08 -9.31 6.17
CA LEU A 119 18.15 -8.83 7.55
C LEU A 119 17.98 -9.98 8.54
N PRO A 120 18.71 -9.93 9.68
CA PRO A 120 18.55 -10.92 10.72
C PRO A 120 17.13 -10.90 11.28
N ARG A 121 16.65 -12.05 11.76
CA ARG A 121 15.37 -12.19 12.47
C ARG A 121 14.12 -11.93 11.63
N VAL A 122 14.22 -11.62 10.35
CA VAL A 122 13.10 -11.59 9.41
C VAL A 122 12.73 -13.02 9.05
N ARG A 123 11.46 -13.39 9.30
CA ARG A 123 10.91 -14.71 9.00
C ARG A 123 10.30 -14.76 7.61
N SER A 124 9.48 -13.78 7.28
CA SER A 124 8.80 -13.71 6.00
C SER A 124 8.41 -12.28 5.63
N LEU A 125 8.25 -12.05 4.34
CA LEU A 125 7.74 -10.81 3.78
C LEU A 125 6.42 -11.05 3.07
N SER A 126 5.52 -10.07 3.16
CA SER A 126 4.23 -10.06 2.46
C SER A 126 3.99 -8.73 1.78
N GLY A 127 3.02 -8.68 0.87
CA GLY A 127 2.66 -7.47 0.13
C GLY A 127 3.26 -7.40 -1.26
N ILE A 128 2.93 -6.32 -1.99
CA ILE A 128 3.33 -6.05 -3.38
C ILE A 128 3.83 -4.61 -3.47
N GLY A 129 4.81 -4.36 -4.32
CA GLY A 129 5.38 -3.03 -4.52
C GLY A 129 5.97 -2.46 -3.22
N LEU A 130 5.68 -1.19 -2.95
CA LEU A 130 6.08 -0.48 -1.74
C LEU A 130 5.03 -0.58 -0.60
N MET A 131 4.29 -1.66 -0.56
CA MET A 131 3.41 -2.04 0.53
C MET A 131 3.91 -3.36 1.11
N VAL A 132 4.75 -3.29 2.15
CA VAL A 132 5.47 -4.46 2.67
C VAL A 132 5.10 -4.71 4.13
N GLY A 133 4.77 -5.96 4.45
CA GLY A 133 4.62 -6.46 5.81
C GLY A 133 5.76 -7.40 6.14
N ILE A 134 6.41 -7.18 7.28
CA ILE A 134 7.53 -7.98 7.78
C ILE A 134 7.06 -8.80 8.98
N GLU A 135 7.23 -10.09 8.91
CA GLU A 135 7.05 -11.02 10.02
C GLU A 135 8.42 -11.38 10.58
N PHE A 136 8.55 -11.33 11.88
CA PHE A 136 9.80 -11.64 12.57
C PHE A 136 9.81 -13.07 13.13
N LEU A 137 10.99 -13.53 13.49
CA LEU A 137 11.16 -14.78 14.24
C LEU A 137 10.47 -14.67 15.61
N GLU A 138 10.18 -15.82 16.20
CA GLU A 138 9.55 -15.91 17.53
C GLU A 138 10.35 -15.13 18.57
N GLY A 139 9.66 -14.51 19.53
CA GLY A 139 10.27 -13.65 20.53
C GLY A 139 10.53 -12.21 20.08
N ILE A 140 10.33 -11.83 18.83
CA ILE A 140 10.47 -10.44 18.35
C ILE A 140 9.08 -9.84 18.08
N LYS A 141 8.71 -8.84 18.86
CA LYS A 141 7.43 -8.13 18.68
C LYS A 141 7.61 -6.93 17.75
N ALA A 142 6.73 -6.79 16.76
CA ALA A 142 6.78 -5.67 15.81
C ALA A 142 6.66 -4.29 16.49
N VAL A 143 5.98 -4.20 17.62
CA VAL A 143 5.85 -2.96 18.40
C VAL A 143 7.18 -2.52 19.01
N ASP A 144 8.01 -3.46 19.46
CA ASP A 144 9.32 -3.14 20.03
C ASP A 144 10.29 -2.71 18.94
N VAL A 145 10.24 -3.37 17.76
CA VAL A 145 11.00 -2.97 16.57
C VAL A 145 10.59 -1.57 16.12
N LEU A 146 9.28 -1.25 16.11
CA LEU A 146 8.77 0.08 15.79
C LEU A 146 9.35 1.14 16.75
N ALA A 147 9.32 0.88 18.05
CA ALA A 147 9.84 1.81 19.06
C ALA A 147 11.34 2.06 18.84
N ALA A 148 12.15 1.01 18.66
CA ALA A 148 13.58 1.14 18.44
C ALA A 148 13.91 1.82 17.08
N CYS A 149 13.16 1.55 16.02
CA CYS A 149 13.30 2.25 14.74
C CYS A 149 13.06 3.75 14.90
N ARG A 150 12.00 4.13 15.63
CA ARG A 150 11.66 5.54 15.88
C ARG A 150 12.78 6.26 16.64
N GLU A 151 13.39 5.63 17.64
CA GLU A 151 14.55 6.21 18.36
C GLU A 151 15.76 6.44 17.45
N LYS A 152 15.91 5.62 16.40
CA LYS A 152 16.96 5.78 15.37
C LYS A 152 16.52 6.63 14.16
N GLY A 153 15.35 7.27 14.23
CA GLY A 153 14.84 8.20 13.20
C GLY A 153 14.12 7.55 12.02
N LEU A 154 13.82 6.23 12.08
CA LEU A 154 13.04 5.55 11.05
C LEU A 154 11.58 5.39 11.52
N LEU A 155 10.66 6.07 10.80
CA LEU A 155 9.23 5.98 11.10
C LEU A 155 8.61 4.81 10.33
N VAL A 156 8.11 3.85 11.07
CA VAL A 156 7.43 2.64 10.56
C VAL A 156 6.09 2.47 11.26
N LEU A 157 5.28 1.53 10.80
CA LEU A 157 3.97 1.21 11.38
C LEU A 157 3.90 -0.27 11.76
N THR A 158 2.90 -0.62 12.55
CA THR A 158 2.52 -2.02 12.77
C THR A 158 1.18 -2.33 12.09
N ALA A 159 0.99 -3.58 11.70
CA ALA A 159 -0.28 -4.12 11.27
C ALA A 159 -0.45 -5.51 11.91
N LYS A 160 -1.30 -5.57 12.93
CA LYS A 160 -1.42 -6.75 13.79
C LYS A 160 -0.04 -7.11 14.38
N THR A 161 0.47 -8.30 14.08
CA THR A 161 1.76 -8.81 14.56
C THR A 161 2.95 -8.45 13.65
N ARG A 162 2.72 -7.79 12.50
CA ARG A 162 3.76 -7.46 11.53
C ARG A 162 4.18 -6.01 11.60
N LEU A 163 5.45 -5.74 11.32
CA LEU A 163 5.91 -4.41 10.98
C LEU A 163 5.47 -4.10 9.56
N ARG A 164 5.02 -2.86 9.30
CA ARG A 164 4.53 -2.44 8.01
C ARG A 164 5.30 -1.24 7.48
N LEU A 165 5.80 -1.38 6.25
CA LEU A 165 6.46 -0.32 5.52
C LEU A 165 5.55 0.20 4.41
N LEU A 166 5.34 1.51 4.40
CA LEU A 166 4.56 2.27 3.40
C LEU A 166 5.32 3.56 3.07
N PRO A 167 6.54 3.48 2.52
CA PRO A 167 7.35 4.66 2.27
C PRO A 167 6.71 5.56 1.21
N PRO A 168 7.15 6.83 1.08
CA PRO A 168 6.78 7.67 -0.05
C PRO A 168 7.13 6.98 -1.38
N LEU A 169 6.31 7.17 -2.41
CA LEU A 169 6.60 6.60 -3.75
C LEU A 169 7.77 7.29 -4.45
N THR A 170 8.18 8.45 -3.95
CA THR A 170 9.30 9.25 -4.44
C THR A 170 10.64 8.87 -3.82
N LEU A 171 10.70 7.81 -2.97
CA LEU A 171 11.95 7.44 -2.33
C LEU A 171 13.02 7.07 -3.36
N THR A 172 14.27 7.38 -2.99
CA THR A 172 15.46 7.09 -3.79
C THR A 172 16.11 5.77 -3.37
N ALA A 173 17.08 5.30 -4.14
CA ALA A 173 17.89 4.13 -3.77
C ALA A 173 18.60 4.35 -2.41
N HIS A 174 19.09 5.55 -2.16
CA HIS A 174 19.76 5.91 -0.92
C HIS A 174 18.79 5.88 0.29
N ASP A 175 17.54 6.33 0.11
CA ASP A 175 16.54 6.25 1.18
C ASP A 175 16.26 4.79 1.58
N VAL A 176 16.24 3.89 0.59
CA VAL A 176 16.08 2.44 0.84
C VAL A 176 17.27 1.90 1.62
N GLU A 177 18.51 2.26 1.24
CA GLU A 177 19.73 1.85 1.95
C GLU A 177 19.71 2.32 3.39
N MET A 178 19.45 3.60 3.63
CA MET A 178 19.38 4.15 4.99
C MET A 178 18.32 3.42 5.85
N ALA A 179 17.15 3.13 5.29
CA ALA A 179 16.10 2.43 6.01
C ALA A 179 16.50 0.98 6.36
N LEU A 180 17.19 0.30 5.45
CA LEU A 180 17.70 -1.05 5.66
C LEU A 180 18.81 -1.08 6.72
N ASP A 181 19.73 -0.10 6.72
CA ASP A 181 20.81 0.01 7.69
C ASP A 181 20.26 0.23 9.11
N ILE A 182 19.30 1.16 9.25
CA ILE A 182 18.66 1.42 10.54
C ILE A 182 17.91 0.18 11.04
N LEU A 183 17.08 -0.42 10.18
CA LEU A 183 16.31 -1.62 10.56
C LEU A 183 17.22 -2.80 10.87
N GLY A 184 18.29 -2.99 10.10
CA GLY A 184 19.31 -4.01 10.33
C GLY A 184 20.01 -3.86 11.68
N SER A 185 20.42 -2.61 12.00
CA SER A 185 21.00 -2.28 13.32
C SER A 185 20.04 -2.57 14.46
N VAL A 186 18.76 -2.15 14.32
CA VAL A 186 17.73 -2.43 15.33
C VAL A 186 17.57 -3.94 15.55
N LEU A 187 17.42 -4.71 14.48
CA LEU A 187 17.19 -6.16 14.57
C LEU A 187 18.42 -6.91 15.11
N ALA A 188 19.63 -6.41 14.87
CA ALA A 188 20.84 -7.01 15.43
C ALA A 188 20.92 -6.83 16.96
N GLU A 189 20.42 -5.73 17.49
CA GLU A 189 20.40 -5.39 18.92
C GLU A 189 19.24 -6.07 19.68
N MET A 190 18.19 -6.55 18.98
CA MET A 190 17.06 -7.25 19.60
C MET A 190 17.46 -8.59 20.21
N ASP A 191 17.13 -8.81 21.46
CA ASP A 191 17.35 -10.08 22.17
C ASP A 191 16.00 -10.79 22.37
N PRO A 192 15.77 -11.95 21.75
CA PRO A 192 14.52 -12.69 21.89
C PRO A 192 14.21 -13.11 23.34
N SER A 193 15.23 -13.30 24.18
CA SER A 193 15.05 -13.77 25.54
C SER A 193 14.51 -12.70 26.51
N LYS A 194 14.63 -11.43 26.17
CA LYS A 194 14.18 -10.32 27.03
C LYS A 194 12.68 -9.99 26.90
N THR A 195 11.99 -10.63 25.99
CA THR A 195 10.58 -10.32 25.70
C THR A 195 9.59 -11.04 26.61
N GLU A 196 10.04 -12.03 27.38
CA GLU A 196 9.20 -12.83 28.28
C GLU A 196 9.01 -12.23 29.68
N GLU A 197 9.83 -11.24 30.09
CA GLU A 197 9.79 -10.68 31.46
C GLU A 197 8.78 -9.51 31.67
N GLN A 198 8.03 -9.08 30.65
CA GLN A 198 7.10 -7.93 30.74
C GLN A 198 5.64 -8.28 30.37
N ALA A 199 5.24 -9.54 30.44
CA ALA A 199 3.85 -9.98 30.20
C ALA A 199 3.10 -10.28 31.51
#